data_5c99bd6137da27a356c326e80dd513a2
#
_entry.id   5c99bd6137da27a356c326e80dd513a2
#
_cell.length_a   1.000
_cell.length_b   1.000
_cell.length_c   1.000
_cell.angle_alpha   90.00
_cell.angle_beta   90.00
_cell.angle_gamma   90.00
#
_symmetry.space_group_name_H-M   'P 1'
#
loop_
_entity.id
_entity.type
_entity.pdbx_description
1 polymer ?
#
loop_
_entity_poly.entity_id
_entity_poly.type
_entity_poly.pdbx_seq_one_letter_code
_entity_poly.pdbx_strand_id
1 'polypeptide(L)'
;MYRKQLFVMNDGRPVPAIVRSYTETDFDALIEIQSECFPPPYPPELWWNKEQLTNHVRYFADGALCIEVAGRLAGSMTGLIVKIDEQDPSDSTHSWEQMTDGGYIRNHNPSGDTLYVVDLCVRPEYRKLRLGQWLMFSMYDVVVHRRLKRLLGGGRLSGYHRVADSMTPEQYLDAVIRGEQNDPVISFMLRVGRTPIGVAHDYLDDEESGNCAALMEWRNPFLNE
;
A
#
# COMPACT_ATOMS: atom_id res chain seq x y z
N MET A 1 -7.76 10.84 14.75
CA MET A 1 -7.14 9.49 14.86
C MET A 1 -8.16 8.43 14.44
N TYR A 2 -7.82 7.59 13.50
CA TYR A 2 -8.67 6.51 12.99
C TYR A 2 -8.78 5.37 14.00
N ARG A 3 -9.97 4.75 14.14
CA ARG A 3 -10.19 3.54 14.94
C ARG A 3 -11.44 2.80 14.46
N LYS A 4 -11.29 1.51 14.11
CA LYS A 4 -12.37 0.64 13.64
C LYS A 4 -12.25 -0.73 14.31
N GLN A 5 -13.27 -1.16 15.03
CA GLN A 5 -13.36 -2.51 15.61
C GLN A 5 -14.04 -3.45 14.62
N LEU A 6 -13.51 -4.67 14.51
CA LEU A 6 -14.04 -5.70 13.62
C LEU A 6 -13.71 -7.11 14.15
N PHE A 7 -14.21 -8.12 13.48
CA PHE A 7 -13.83 -9.50 13.69
C PHE A 7 -13.23 -10.07 12.42
N VAL A 8 -12.17 -10.86 12.57
CA VAL A 8 -11.60 -11.68 11.49
C VAL A 8 -11.85 -13.15 11.78
N MET A 9 -11.97 -13.97 10.73
CA MET A 9 -12.18 -15.41 10.90
C MET A 9 -10.83 -16.12 10.91
N ASN A 10 -10.52 -16.81 12.01
CA ASN A 10 -9.34 -17.66 12.14
C ASN A 10 -9.82 -19.10 12.44
N ASP A 11 -9.53 -20.02 11.52
CA ASP A 11 -9.97 -21.43 11.61
C ASP A 11 -11.47 -21.61 11.97
N GLY A 12 -12.31 -20.81 11.28
CA GLY A 12 -13.77 -20.82 11.47
C GLY A 12 -14.26 -20.11 12.74
N ARG A 13 -13.38 -19.52 13.55
CA ARG A 13 -13.74 -18.78 14.77
C ARG A 13 -13.57 -17.28 14.59
N PRO A 14 -14.52 -16.45 15.06
CA PRO A 14 -14.36 -15.02 15.07
C PRO A 14 -13.31 -14.61 16.12
N VAL A 15 -12.32 -13.80 15.68
CA VAL A 15 -11.27 -13.24 16.55
C VAL A 15 -11.38 -11.72 16.48
N PRO A 16 -11.37 -10.99 17.62
CA PRO A 16 -11.44 -9.54 17.61
C PRO A 16 -10.19 -8.94 16.96
N ALA A 17 -10.42 -7.92 16.13
CA ALA A 17 -9.36 -7.14 15.48
C ALA A 17 -9.71 -5.66 15.53
N ILE A 18 -8.68 -4.82 15.48
CA ILE A 18 -8.82 -3.37 15.50
C ILE A 18 -7.89 -2.78 14.45
N VAL A 19 -8.44 -1.99 13.52
CA VAL A 19 -7.63 -1.07 12.71
C VAL A 19 -7.62 0.28 13.41
N ARG A 20 -6.43 0.85 13.61
CA ARG A 20 -6.24 2.15 14.24
C ARG A 20 -5.04 2.90 13.68
N SER A 21 -5.00 4.22 13.91
CA SER A 21 -3.73 4.93 13.74
C SER A 21 -2.68 4.35 14.68
N TYR A 22 -1.45 4.14 14.21
CA TYR A 22 -0.34 3.76 15.08
C TYR A 22 0.30 5.00 15.74
N THR A 23 1.04 4.76 16.78
CA THR A 23 1.70 5.77 17.62
C THR A 23 3.17 5.39 17.85
N GLU A 24 3.93 6.23 18.49
CA GLU A 24 5.35 5.98 18.79
C GLU A 24 5.59 4.66 19.55
N THR A 25 4.63 4.23 20.36
CA THR A 25 4.73 2.97 21.11
C THR A 25 4.67 1.72 20.23
N ASP A 26 4.26 1.87 18.97
CA ASP A 26 4.15 0.78 18.01
C ASP A 26 5.40 0.61 17.13
N PHE A 27 6.33 1.56 17.14
CA PHE A 27 7.42 1.64 16.17
C PHE A 27 8.31 0.39 16.11
N ASP A 28 8.70 -0.16 17.25
CA ASP A 28 9.56 -1.35 17.26
C ASP A 28 8.83 -2.56 16.63
N ALA A 29 7.53 -2.72 16.92
CA ALA A 29 6.72 -3.78 16.32
C ALA A 29 6.47 -3.56 14.80
N LEU A 30 6.36 -2.30 14.35
CA LEU A 30 6.23 -1.98 12.93
C LEU A 30 7.50 -2.29 12.14
N ILE A 31 8.69 -2.01 12.71
CA ILE A 31 9.98 -2.37 12.13
C ILE A 31 10.12 -3.90 12.06
N GLU A 32 9.73 -4.61 13.12
CA GLU A 32 9.70 -6.08 13.13
C GLU A 32 8.79 -6.64 12.02
N ILE A 33 7.58 -6.07 11.82
CA ILE A 33 6.67 -6.46 10.74
C ILE A 33 7.33 -6.28 9.37
N GLN A 34 8.06 -5.20 9.14
CA GLN A 34 8.80 -4.97 7.89
C GLN A 34 9.83 -6.09 7.65
N SER A 35 10.62 -6.43 8.65
CA SER A 35 11.65 -7.47 8.54
C SER A 35 11.07 -8.86 8.25
N GLU A 36 9.89 -9.16 8.78
CA GLU A 36 9.18 -10.42 8.49
C GLU A 36 8.52 -10.43 7.10
N CYS A 37 8.08 -9.26 6.61
CA CYS A 37 7.43 -9.13 5.31
C CYS A 37 8.44 -9.11 4.15
N PHE A 38 9.61 -8.56 4.40
CA PHE A 38 10.71 -8.37 3.45
C PHE A 38 12.01 -8.98 4.02
N PRO A 39 12.07 -10.33 4.10
CA PRO A 39 13.28 -11.00 4.59
C PRO A 39 14.42 -10.87 3.57
N PRO A 40 15.68 -11.15 3.98
CA PRO A 40 16.79 -11.22 3.04
C PRO A 40 16.45 -12.11 1.81
N PRO A 41 16.87 -11.73 0.57
CA PRO A 41 17.91 -10.73 0.25
C PRO A 41 17.46 -9.27 0.22
N TYR A 42 16.23 -8.93 0.66
CA TYR A 42 15.79 -7.54 0.73
C TYR A 42 16.68 -6.73 1.68
N PRO A 43 17.21 -5.56 1.26
CA PRO A 43 18.14 -4.78 2.05
C PRO A 43 17.52 -4.27 3.36
N PRO A 44 18.11 -4.57 4.55
CA PRO A 44 17.57 -4.13 5.83
C PRO A 44 17.49 -2.61 6.00
N GLU A 45 18.34 -1.86 5.31
CA GLU A 45 18.33 -0.39 5.27
C GLU A 45 17.09 0.21 4.63
N LEU A 46 16.30 -0.59 3.90
CA LEU A 46 15.02 -0.19 3.32
C LEU A 46 13.81 -0.50 4.22
N TRP A 47 14.02 -1.16 5.38
CA TRP A 47 12.96 -1.27 6.38
C TRP A 47 12.72 0.08 7.04
N TRP A 48 11.52 0.25 7.61
CA TRP A 48 11.22 1.48 8.34
C TRP A 48 12.24 1.77 9.44
N ASN A 49 12.67 3.01 9.52
CA ASN A 49 13.40 3.53 10.68
C ASN A 49 12.48 4.41 11.55
N LYS A 50 12.91 4.69 12.77
CA LYS A 50 12.11 5.47 13.72
C LYS A 50 11.84 6.91 13.27
N GLU A 51 12.71 7.51 12.45
CA GLU A 51 12.51 8.85 11.92
C GLU A 51 11.39 8.88 10.88
N GLN A 52 11.35 7.90 9.96
CA GLN A 52 10.24 7.75 9.01
C GLN A 52 8.92 7.57 9.75
N LEU A 53 8.84 6.65 10.71
CA LEU A 53 7.63 6.40 11.50
C LEU A 53 7.19 7.62 12.31
N THR A 54 8.13 8.41 12.86
CA THR A 54 7.84 9.68 13.52
C THR A 54 7.21 10.67 12.55
N ASN A 55 7.72 10.77 11.33
CA ASN A 55 7.17 11.63 10.30
C ASN A 55 5.77 11.18 9.88
N HIS A 56 5.51 9.88 9.76
CA HIS A 56 4.18 9.35 9.44
C HIS A 56 3.14 9.83 10.47
N VAL A 57 3.44 9.68 11.75
CA VAL A 57 2.54 10.11 12.83
C VAL A 57 2.42 11.64 12.87
N ARG A 58 3.51 12.36 12.63
CA ARG A 58 3.56 13.83 12.69
C ARG A 58 2.81 14.49 11.54
N TYR A 59 3.06 14.03 10.29
CA TYR A 59 2.53 14.68 9.10
C TYR A 59 1.11 14.20 8.74
N PHE A 60 0.85 12.90 8.90
CA PHE A 60 -0.44 12.34 8.51
C PHE A 60 -0.86 11.11 9.34
N ALA A 61 -1.19 11.33 10.60
CA ALA A 61 -1.60 10.26 11.53
C ALA A 61 -2.83 9.44 11.05
N ASP A 62 -3.75 10.04 10.28
CA ASP A 62 -4.91 9.31 9.73
C ASP A 62 -4.53 8.36 8.60
N GLY A 63 -3.41 8.59 7.93
CA GLY A 63 -2.84 7.70 6.91
C GLY A 63 -1.79 6.73 7.48
N ALA A 64 -1.52 6.76 8.77
CA ALA A 64 -0.57 5.92 9.48
C ALA A 64 -1.33 4.82 10.25
N LEU A 65 -1.76 3.75 9.56
CA LEU A 65 -2.66 2.73 10.09
C LEU A 65 -1.93 1.44 10.46
N CYS A 66 -2.37 0.80 11.54
CA CYS A 66 -2.00 -0.58 11.88
C CYS A 66 -3.24 -1.42 12.17
N ILE A 67 -3.10 -2.74 12.13
CA ILE A 67 -4.14 -3.69 12.50
C ILE A 67 -3.64 -4.63 13.59
N GLU A 68 -4.43 -4.74 14.65
CA GLU A 68 -4.22 -5.71 15.74
C GLU A 68 -5.20 -6.87 15.63
N VAL A 69 -4.73 -8.06 15.93
CA VAL A 69 -5.55 -9.28 16.08
C VAL A 69 -5.31 -9.83 17.45
N ALA A 70 -6.36 -9.96 18.27
CA ALA A 70 -6.28 -10.41 19.66
C ALA A 70 -5.21 -9.66 20.50
N GLY A 71 -5.06 -8.34 20.25
CA GLY A 71 -4.12 -7.47 20.97
C GLY A 71 -2.66 -7.52 20.48
N ARG A 72 -2.35 -8.27 19.41
CA ARG A 72 -1.02 -8.30 18.79
C ARG A 72 -1.03 -7.56 17.45
N LEU A 73 -0.03 -6.73 17.20
CA LEU A 73 0.14 -6.02 15.94
C LEU A 73 0.46 -7.03 14.83
N ALA A 74 -0.37 -7.04 13.78
CA ALA A 74 -0.33 -8.03 12.70
C ALA A 74 -0.04 -7.44 11.33
N GLY A 75 -0.13 -6.12 11.16
CA GLY A 75 0.16 -5.45 9.90
C GLY A 75 0.02 -3.95 9.98
N SER A 76 0.44 -3.28 8.93
CA SER A 76 0.37 -1.82 8.79
C SER A 76 0.11 -1.39 7.35
N MET A 77 -0.35 -0.16 7.20
CA MET A 77 -0.50 0.53 5.92
C MET A 77 -0.24 2.01 6.14
N THR A 78 0.60 2.59 5.30
CA THR A 78 0.95 4.01 5.34
C THR A 78 0.56 4.69 4.05
N GLY A 79 0.01 5.90 4.14
CA GLY A 79 -0.28 6.77 3.02
C GLY A 79 0.06 8.22 3.32
N LEU A 80 0.09 9.03 2.28
CA LEU A 80 0.20 10.49 2.38
C LEU A 80 -0.77 11.14 1.41
N ILE A 81 -1.09 12.42 1.62
CA ILE A 81 -1.88 13.18 0.65
C ILE A 81 -0.92 13.93 -0.26
N VAL A 82 -1.17 13.85 -1.57
CA VAL A 82 -0.41 14.53 -2.62
C VAL A 82 -1.37 15.21 -3.60
N LYS A 83 -0.81 16.09 -4.42
CA LYS A 83 -1.51 16.62 -5.60
C LYS A 83 -0.84 16.05 -6.83
N ILE A 84 -1.61 15.32 -7.64
CA ILE A 84 -1.13 14.69 -8.88
C ILE A 84 -1.89 15.32 -10.04
N ASP A 85 -1.16 15.68 -11.11
CA ASP A 85 -1.78 16.16 -12.33
C ASP A 85 -2.58 15.01 -12.99
N GLU A 86 -3.83 15.27 -13.31
CA GLU A 86 -4.69 14.28 -13.94
C GLU A 86 -4.34 14.02 -15.42
N GLN A 87 -3.56 14.93 -16.03
CA GLN A 87 -3.23 14.84 -17.46
C GLN A 87 -2.14 13.82 -17.75
N ASP A 88 -1.29 13.50 -16.77
CA ASP A 88 -0.30 12.43 -16.88
C ASP A 88 -0.04 11.73 -15.53
N PRO A 89 -0.92 10.86 -15.08
CA PRO A 89 -0.72 10.13 -13.83
C PRO A 89 0.40 9.08 -13.93
N SER A 90 0.89 8.78 -15.14
CA SER A 90 1.96 7.82 -15.42
C SER A 90 3.29 8.49 -15.81
N ASP A 91 3.42 9.81 -15.56
CA ASP A 91 4.66 10.56 -15.83
C ASP A 91 5.89 9.74 -15.42
N SER A 92 6.90 9.75 -16.28
CA SER A 92 8.20 9.09 -16.08
C SER A 92 8.93 9.48 -14.78
N THR A 93 8.45 10.51 -14.08
CA THR A 93 8.91 10.94 -12.76
C THR A 93 8.18 10.24 -11.60
N HIS A 94 7.28 9.28 -11.85
CA HIS A 94 6.46 8.64 -10.84
C HIS A 94 7.20 7.47 -10.16
N SER A 95 8.35 7.74 -9.53
CA SER A 95 9.04 6.76 -8.70
C SER A 95 8.50 6.75 -7.27
N TRP A 96 8.62 5.61 -6.59
CA TRP A 96 8.24 5.48 -5.18
C TRP A 96 9.01 6.47 -4.30
N GLU A 97 10.31 6.62 -4.55
CA GLU A 97 11.18 7.52 -3.80
C GLU A 97 10.72 8.98 -3.90
N GLN A 98 10.41 9.44 -5.11
CA GLN A 98 9.93 10.82 -5.32
C GLN A 98 8.53 11.04 -4.74
N MET A 99 7.61 10.10 -4.96
CA MET A 99 6.24 10.22 -4.49
C MET A 99 6.11 10.19 -2.97
N THR A 100 7.04 9.51 -2.27
CA THR A 100 6.98 9.30 -0.83
C THR A 100 8.10 10.00 -0.06
N ASP A 101 9.00 10.71 -0.75
CA ASP A 101 10.22 11.27 -0.17
C ASP A 101 11.05 10.16 0.52
N GLY A 102 11.28 9.06 -0.20
CA GLY A 102 11.98 7.91 0.35
C GLY A 102 11.28 7.28 1.59
N GLY A 103 9.96 7.37 1.66
CA GLY A 103 9.17 6.91 2.79
C GLY A 103 9.12 7.86 4.00
N TYR A 104 9.79 9.03 3.95
CA TYR A 104 9.73 10.04 5.01
C TYR A 104 8.46 10.89 4.99
N ILE A 105 7.72 10.88 3.89
CA ILE A 105 6.46 11.63 3.65
C ILE A 105 6.50 13.12 4.03
N ARG A 106 7.67 13.77 4.01
CA ARG A 106 7.82 15.21 4.30
C ARG A 106 7.13 16.08 3.23
N ASN A 107 6.91 15.49 2.05
CA ASN A 107 6.17 16.07 0.93
C ASN A 107 4.64 15.92 1.08
N HIS A 108 4.14 15.45 2.24
CA HIS A 108 2.70 15.41 2.51
C HIS A 108 2.05 16.79 2.32
N ASN A 109 1.02 16.84 1.47
CA ASN A 109 0.30 18.07 1.15
C ASN A 109 -1.18 17.97 1.60
N PRO A 110 -1.55 18.58 2.74
CA PRO A 110 -2.94 18.54 3.24
C PRO A 110 -3.98 19.14 2.28
N SER A 111 -3.54 19.95 1.31
CA SER A 111 -4.40 20.56 0.26
C SER A 111 -4.44 19.74 -1.03
N GLY A 112 -3.81 18.58 -1.05
CA GLY A 112 -3.88 17.64 -2.17
C GLY A 112 -5.24 16.97 -2.30
N ASP A 113 -5.42 16.23 -3.37
CA ASP A 113 -6.69 15.59 -3.71
C ASP A 113 -6.59 14.06 -3.83
N THR A 114 -5.39 13.52 -3.71
CA THR A 114 -5.09 12.10 -3.88
C THR A 114 -4.41 11.55 -2.62
N LEU A 115 -4.92 10.45 -2.05
CA LEU A 115 -4.21 9.67 -1.07
C LEU A 115 -3.29 8.70 -1.79
N TYR A 116 -1.98 8.83 -1.58
CA TYR A 116 -0.97 7.94 -2.15
C TYR A 116 -0.53 6.89 -1.13
N VAL A 117 -0.56 5.62 -1.52
CA VAL A 117 -0.14 4.50 -0.67
C VAL A 117 1.38 4.37 -0.70
N VAL A 118 2.01 4.47 0.46
CA VAL A 118 3.45 4.31 0.65
C VAL A 118 3.82 2.83 0.79
N ASP A 119 3.07 2.12 1.66
CA ASP A 119 3.35 0.73 2.01
C ASP A 119 2.11 0.02 2.54
N LEU A 120 2.08 -1.31 2.40
CA LEU A 120 1.13 -2.21 3.04
C LEU A 120 1.83 -3.52 3.40
N CYS A 121 1.94 -3.81 4.68
CA CYS A 121 2.54 -5.02 5.22
C CYS A 121 1.58 -5.80 6.10
N VAL A 122 1.62 -7.13 5.99
CA VAL A 122 0.92 -8.07 6.89
C VAL A 122 1.86 -9.22 7.23
N ARG A 123 2.05 -9.46 8.52
CA ARG A 123 2.88 -10.59 9.00
C ARG A 123 2.51 -11.89 8.28
N PRO A 124 3.48 -12.70 7.84
CA PRO A 124 3.21 -13.92 7.08
C PRO A 124 2.19 -14.86 7.72
N GLU A 125 2.25 -15.03 9.04
CA GLU A 125 1.35 -15.89 9.81
C GLU A 125 -0.12 -15.43 9.80
N TYR A 126 -0.39 -14.13 9.55
CA TYR A 126 -1.73 -13.54 9.51
C TYR A 126 -2.30 -13.34 8.09
N ARG A 127 -1.55 -13.66 7.02
CA ARG A 127 -1.97 -13.39 5.63
C ARG A 127 -3.31 -14.02 5.23
N LYS A 128 -3.68 -15.17 5.81
CA LYS A 128 -4.95 -15.86 5.54
C LYS A 128 -6.18 -15.18 6.17
N LEU A 129 -6.00 -14.21 7.08
CA LEU A 129 -7.06 -13.50 7.78
C LEU A 129 -7.61 -12.29 7.00
N ARG A 130 -7.16 -12.05 5.78
CA ARG A 130 -7.57 -10.91 4.94
C ARG A 130 -7.28 -9.54 5.56
N LEU A 131 -6.25 -9.42 6.40
CA LEU A 131 -5.93 -8.17 7.11
C LEU A 131 -5.56 -7.03 6.15
N GLY A 132 -4.83 -7.32 5.07
CA GLY A 132 -4.54 -6.33 4.03
C GLY A 132 -5.80 -5.72 3.40
N GLN A 133 -6.87 -6.52 3.25
CA GLN A 133 -8.17 -6.03 2.77
C GLN A 133 -8.80 -5.04 3.77
N TRP A 134 -8.77 -5.34 5.07
CA TRP A 134 -9.28 -4.45 6.10
C TRP A 134 -8.48 -3.15 6.22
N LEU A 135 -7.15 -3.22 6.10
CA LEU A 135 -6.29 -2.04 6.05
C LEU A 135 -6.64 -1.17 4.82
N MET A 136 -6.78 -1.77 3.64
CA MET A 136 -7.14 -1.05 2.41
C MET A 136 -8.52 -0.40 2.53
N PHE A 137 -9.54 -1.10 3.02
CA PHE A 137 -10.89 -0.53 3.22
C PHE A 137 -10.87 0.60 4.26
N SER A 138 -10.04 0.48 5.30
CA SER A 138 -9.88 1.57 6.26
C SER A 138 -9.21 2.79 5.64
N MET A 139 -8.30 2.58 4.67
CA MET A 139 -7.72 3.69 3.92
C MET A 139 -8.73 4.33 2.95
N TYR A 140 -9.67 3.55 2.38
CA TYR A 140 -10.80 4.13 1.63
C TYR A 140 -11.72 4.96 2.54
N ASP A 141 -11.97 4.53 3.79
CA ASP A 141 -12.70 5.34 4.76
C ASP A 141 -12.01 6.69 4.99
N VAL A 142 -10.66 6.72 5.05
CA VAL A 142 -9.88 7.97 5.16
C VAL A 142 -10.06 8.85 3.92
N VAL A 143 -10.01 8.28 2.70
CA VAL A 143 -10.23 9.02 1.45
C VAL A 143 -11.61 9.66 1.45
N VAL A 144 -12.66 8.90 1.81
CA VAL A 144 -14.03 9.39 1.86
C VAL A 144 -14.19 10.49 2.92
N HIS A 145 -13.69 10.25 4.13
CA HIS A 145 -13.80 11.19 5.25
C HIS A 145 -13.08 12.52 4.97
N ARG A 146 -11.91 12.45 4.32
CA ARG A 146 -11.10 13.60 3.91
C ARG A 146 -11.60 14.25 2.62
N ARG A 147 -12.63 13.69 1.98
CA ARG A 147 -13.19 14.17 0.70
C ARG A 147 -12.13 14.25 -0.42
N LEU A 148 -11.21 13.30 -0.44
CA LEU A 148 -10.22 13.19 -1.49
C LEU A 148 -10.84 12.53 -2.73
N LYS A 149 -10.33 12.85 -3.93
CA LYS A 149 -10.84 12.32 -5.18
C LYS A 149 -10.58 10.82 -5.32
N ARG A 150 -9.42 10.36 -4.85
CA ARG A 150 -8.96 8.98 -5.10
C ARG A 150 -7.92 8.51 -4.09
N LEU A 151 -7.72 7.19 -4.09
CA LEU A 151 -6.53 6.53 -3.58
C LEU A 151 -5.72 6.02 -4.78
N LEU A 152 -4.42 6.26 -4.78
CA LEU A 152 -3.47 5.83 -5.81
C LEU A 152 -2.26 5.16 -5.16
N GLY A 153 -1.52 4.37 -5.91
CA GLY A 153 -0.21 3.81 -5.50
C GLY A 153 0.22 2.69 -6.40
N GLY A 154 1.52 2.45 -6.47
CA GLY A 154 2.12 1.39 -7.27
C GLY A 154 1.96 0.01 -6.65
N GLY A 155 1.64 -0.97 -7.47
CA GLY A 155 1.72 -2.38 -7.14
C GLY A 155 2.87 -3.03 -7.90
N ARG A 156 3.89 -3.52 -7.18
CA ARG A 156 5.01 -4.25 -7.78
C ARG A 156 4.50 -5.36 -8.68
N LEU A 157 5.08 -5.52 -9.86
CA LEU A 157 4.79 -6.64 -10.77
C LEU A 157 5.58 -7.88 -10.33
N SER A 158 5.27 -8.40 -9.14
CA SER A 158 6.09 -9.38 -8.41
C SER A 158 6.34 -10.71 -9.15
N GLY A 159 5.53 -11.04 -10.13
CA GLY A 159 5.70 -12.23 -10.99
C GLY A 159 6.35 -11.96 -12.34
N TYR A 160 6.66 -10.72 -12.66
CA TYR A 160 7.10 -10.30 -14.00
C TYR A 160 8.44 -10.93 -14.41
N HIS A 161 9.40 -11.07 -13.48
CA HIS A 161 10.72 -11.70 -13.75
C HIS A 161 10.63 -13.07 -14.45
N ARG A 162 9.52 -13.78 -14.26
CA ARG A 162 9.34 -15.13 -14.87
C ARG A 162 9.05 -15.10 -16.36
N VAL A 163 8.63 -13.95 -16.88
CA VAL A 163 8.17 -13.78 -18.26
C VAL A 163 8.81 -12.57 -18.95
N ALA A 164 9.76 -11.91 -18.32
CA ALA A 164 10.41 -10.68 -18.81
C ALA A 164 11.07 -10.85 -20.19
N ASP A 165 11.54 -12.07 -20.53
CA ASP A 165 12.11 -12.37 -21.84
C ASP A 165 11.06 -12.43 -22.96
N SER A 166 9.77 -12.53 -22.64
CA SER A 166 8.69 -12.78 -23.59
C SER A 166 7.55 -11.75 -23.58
N MET A 167 7.48 -10.91 -22.55
CA MET A 167 6.42 -9.92 -22.38
C MET A 167 7.00 -8.59 -21.87
N THR A 168 6.40 -7.46 -22.32
CA THR A 168 6.64 -6.17 -21.67
C THR A 168 5.86 -6.08 -20.34
N PRO A 169 6.19 -5.15 -19.42
CA PRO A 169 5.44 -4.95 -18.18
C PRO A 169 3.95 -4.69 -18.41
N GLU A 170 3.59 -3.93 -19.46
CA GLU A 170 2.20 -3.65 -19.85
C GLU A 170 1.48 -4.93 -20.32
N GLN A 171 2.13 -5.73 -21.17
CA GLN A 171 1.59 -7.01 -21.63
C GLN A 171 1.37 -7.99 -20.46
N TYR A 172 2.32 -8.00 -19.51
CA TYR A 172 2.18 -8.80 -18.29
C TYR A 172 1.00 -8.33 -17.43
N LEU A 173 0.85 -7.02 -17.21
CA LEU A 173 -0.28 -6.45 -16.48
C LEU A 173 -1.61 -6.84 -17.14
N ASP A 174 -1.71 -6.68 -18.46
CA ASP A 174 -2.89 -7.07 -19.23
C ASP A 174 -3.19 -8.58 -19.10
N ALA A 175 -2.18 -9.44 -19.15
CA ALA A 175 -2.32 -10.87 -18.96
C ALA A 175 -2.80 -11.25 -17.54
N VAL A 176 -2.35 -10.52 -16.52
CA VAL A 176 -2.87 -10.68 -15.14
C VAL A 176 -4.33 -10.27 -15.06
N ILE A 177 -4.73 -9.15 -15.68
CA ILE A 177 -6.11 -8.67 -15.70
C ILE A 177 -7.03 -9.68 -16.40
N ARG A 178 -6.57 -10.29 -17.49
CA ARG A 178 -7.32 -11.35 -18.19
C ARG A 178 -7.31 -12.71 -17.48
N GLY A 179 -6.56 -12.86 -16.40
CA GLY A 179 -6.40 -14.12 -15.66
C GLY A 179 -5.49 -15.16 -16.36
N GLU A 180 -4.70 -14.74 -17.34
CA GLU A 180 -3.74 -15.58 -18.08
C GLU A 180 -2.41 -15.72 -17.30
N GLN A 181 -2.10 -14.74 -16.44
CA GLN A 181 -0.98 -14.75 -15.50
C GLN A 181 -1.48 -14.53 -14.07
N ASN A 182 -0.68 -15.01 -13.11
CA ASN A 182 -0.99 -14.83 -11.70
C ASN A 182 0.06 -13.94 -11.02
N ASP A 183 -0.36 -12.77 -10.56
CA ASP A 183 0.43 -11.88 -9.73
C ASP A 183 -0.28 -11.66 -8.39
N PRO A 184 0.33 -12.02 -7.25
CA PRO A 184 -0.34 -11.92 -5.95
C PRO A 184 -0.64 -10.48 -5.54
N VAL A 185 0.23 -9.51 -5.90
CA VAL A 185 0.07 -8.09 -5.56
C VAL A 185 -1.04 -7.47 -6.39
N ILE A 186 -0.97 -7.61 -7.72
CA ILE A 186 -1.99 -7.05 -8.62
C ILE A 186 -3.36 -7.73 -8.39
N SER A 187 -3.38 -9.06 -8.25
CA SER A 187 -4.63 -9.80 -7.94
C SER A 187 -5.25 -9.37 -6.60
N PHE A 188 -4.44 -9.04 -5.61
CA PHE A 188 -4.94 -8.47 -4.35
C PHE A 188 -5.58 -7.09 -4.59
N MET A 189 -4.90 -6.20 -5.32
CA MET A 189 -5.38 -4.85 -5.59
C MET A 189 -6.70 -4.85 -6.39
N LEU A 190 -6.81 -5.72 -7.41
CA LEU A 190 -8.06 -5.91 -8.17
C LEU A 190 -9.21 -6.38 -7.25
N ARG A 191 -8.95 -7.35 -6.35
CA ARG A 191 -9.98 -7.87 -5.41
C ARG A 191 -10.47 -6.84 -4.40
N VAL A 192 -9.67 -5.84 -4.06
CA VAL A 192 -10.08 -4.73 -3.19
C VAL A 192 -10.66 -3.55 -3.95
N GLY A 193 -10.93 -3.71 -5.25
CA GLY A 193 -11.64 -2.73 -6.08
C GLY A 193 -10.77 -1.64 -6.67
N ARG A 194 -9.44 -1.83 -6.71
CA ARG A 194 -8.55 -0.90 -7.42
C ARG A 194 -8.48 -1.28 -8.91
N THR A 195 -8.36 -0.27 -9.76
CA THR A 195 -8.24 -0.42 -11.22
C THR A 195 -6.88 0.08 -11.69
N PRO A 196 -6.22 -0.59 -12.65
CA PRO A 196 -4.97 -0.12 -13.22
C PRO A 196 -5.23 1.10 -14.12
N ILE A 197 -4.31 2.07 -14.06
CA ILE A 197 -4.31 3.27 -14.92
C ILE A 197 -3.04 3.38 -15.76
N GLY A 198 -2.05 2.52 -15.55
CA GLY A 198 -0.81 2.48 -16.31
C GLY A 198 0.26 1.67 -15.61
N VAL A 199 1.45 1.64 -16.21
CA VAL A 199 2.67 1.07 -15.65
C VAL A 199 3.68 2.19 -15.45
N ALA A 200 4.24 2.30 -14.24
CA ALA A 200 5.38 3.15 -13.95
C ALA A 200 6.66 2.31 -14.10
N HIS A 201 7.57 2.79 -14.95
CA HIS A 201 8.92 2.25 -15.10
C HIS A 201 9.85 2.91 -14.08
N ASP A 202 10.94 2.23 -13.70
CA ASP A 202 11.89 2.71 -12.67
C ASP A 202 11.21 3.17 -11.37
N TYR A 203 10.13 2.45 -11.02
CA TYR A 203 9.30 2.80 -9.87
C TYR A 203 10.00 2.54 -8.54
N LEU A 204 10.66 1.40 -8.42
CA LEU A 204 11.39 0.96 -7.24
C LEU A 204 12.51 0.01 -7.70
N ASP A 205 13.69 0.08 -7.10
CA ASP A 205 14.79 -0.87 -7.36
C ASP A 205 14.39 -2.26 -6.86
N ASP A 206 13.95 -3.11 -7.80
CA ASP A 206 13.35 -4.41 -7.53
C ASP A 206 13.42 -5.33 -8.76
N GLU A 207 14.39 -6.23 -8.75
CA GLU A 207 14.63 -7.18 -9.85
C GLU A 207 13.41 -8.06 -10.16
N GLU A 208 12.62 -8.47 -9.16
CA GLU A 208 11.44 -9.32 -9.36
C GLU A 208 10.37 -8.66 -10.22
N SER A 209 10.23 -7.35 -10.13
CA SER A 209 9.27 -6.58 -10.93
C SER A 209 9.87 -5.94 -12.17
N GLY A 210 11.19 -6.11 -12.41
CA GLY A 210 11.92 -5.38 -13.44
C GLY A 210 11.86 -3.87 -13.21
N ASN A 211 11.90 -3.44 -11.94
CA ASN A 211 11.76 -2.05 -11.49
C ASN A 211 10.40 -1.41 -11.85
N CYS A 212 9.40 -2.20 -12.25
CA CYS A 212 8.11 -1.70 -12.72
C CYS A 212 7.00 -1.91 -11.68
N ALA A 213 6.03 -1.00 -11.66
CA ALA A 213 4.81 -1.14 -10.90
C ALA A 213 3.57 -0.77 -11.70
N ALA A 214 2.48 -1.51 -11.52
CA ALA A 214 1.18 -1.07 -11.99
C ALA A 214 0.68 0.07 -11.10
N LEU A 215 0.35 1.22 -11.69
CA LEU A 215 -0.35 2.29 -11.00
C LEU A 215 -1.82 1.91 -10.86
N MET A 216 -2.24 1.73 -9.61
CA MET A 216 -3.56 1.23 -9.28
C MET A 216 -4.36 2.31 -8.56
N GLU A 217 -5.55 2.62 -9.07
CA GLU A 217 -6.44 3.66 -8.57
C GLU A 217 -7.71 3.08 -7.95
N TRP A 218 -8.22 3.75 -6.92
CA TRP A 218 -9.60 3.64 -6.47
C TRP A 218 -10.20 5.05 -6.39
N ARG A 219 -11.24 5.33 -7.19
CA ARG A 219 -11.93 6.63 -7.18
C ARG A 219 -12.97 6.67 -6.10
N ASN A 220 -13.08 7.80 -5.40
CA ASN A 220 -14.06 8.01 -4.36
C ASN A 220 -15.47 8.18 -5.00
N PRO A 221 -16.38 7.20 -4.84
CA PRO A 221 -17.68 7.26 -5.48
C PRO A 221 -18.68 8.22 -4.78
N PHE A 222 -18.26 8.81 -3.66
CA PHE A 222 -19.11 9.69 -2.85
C PHE A 222 -18.78 11.18 -3.03
N LEU A 223 -17.81 11.51 -3.91
CA LEU A 223 -17.66 12.88 -4.36
C LEU A 223 -18.67 13.13 -5.48
N ASN A 224 -19.62 14.03 -5.22
CA ASN A 224 -20.43 14.58 -6.30
C ASN A 224 -19.49 15.41 -7.20
N GLU A 225 -19.50 15.14 -8.49
CA GLU A 225 -18.85 15.96 -9.52
C GLU A 225 -19.43 17.37 -9.55
#